data_fd69c8f8b1c64b0f1a2404c84a93cb76
#
_entry.id   fd69c8f8b1c64b0f1a2404c84a93cb76
#
_cell.length_a   1.000
_cell.length_b   1.000
_cell.length_c   1.000
_cell.angle_alpha   90.00
_cell.angle_beta   90.00
_cell.angle_gamma   90.00
#
_symmetry.space_group_name_H-M   'P 1'
#
loop_
_entity.id
_entity.type
_entity.pdbx_description
1 polymer ?
#
loop_
_entity_poly.entity_id
_entity_poly.type
_entity_poly.pdbx_seq_one_letter_code
_entity_poly.pdbx_strand_id
1 'polypeptide(L)'
;GTFVTEDGITITFNKDMTFSANGPVNLFSGSYAYTENGIEFTDALSTMAFGSEEDMAAEAAFLAALAEAKTFSVENGKLTLGKLTLTASVVGNWMTVDGITLTLAEDGTFAGQAPVNNYFGEYEVKDGKVTFKNVASTKMMGAEEDMAAEDAFFKALAENTFAAGQFLTAEGITFIRT
;
A
#
# COMPACT_ATOMS: atom_id res chain seq x y z
N GLY A 1 2.76 -6.23 6.89
CA GLY A 1 2.56 -5.28 5.79
C GLY A 1 1.74 -5.87 4.67
N THR A 2 1.04 -5.02 3.92
CA THR A 2 0.17 -5.43 2.80
C THR A 2 0.84 -5.12 1.47
N PHE A 3 0.78 -6.08 0.56
CA PHE A 3 1.35 -6.01 -0.79
C PHE A 3 0.31 -6.45 -1.82
N VAL A 4 0.51 -6.05 -3.07
CA VAL A 4 -0.40 -6.33 -4.19
C VAL A 4 0.39 -6.91 -5.36
N THR A 5 -0.14 -7.96 -6.00
CA THR A 5 0.37 -8.49 -7.28
C THR A 5 -0.09 -7.63 -8.45
N GLU A 6 0.48 -7.85 -9.63
CA GLU A 6 0.03 -7.20 -10.87
C GLU A 6 -1.43 -7.55 -11.20
N ASP A 7 -1.87 -8.77 -10.88
CA ASP A 7 -3.24 -9.27 -11.08
C ASP A 7 -4.22 -8.83 -9.97
N GLY A 8 -3.82 -7.93 -9.08
CA GLY A 8 -4.66 -7.36 -8.04
C GLY A 8 -4.88 -8.22 -6.79
N ILE A 9 -4.18 -9.35 -6.66
CA ILE A 9 -4.24 -10.17 -5.44
C ILE A 9 -3.50 -9.43 -4.33
N THR A 10 -4.18 -9.19 -3.21
CA THR A 10 -3.56 -8.57 -2.03
C THR A 10 -3.10 -9.64 -1.04
N ILE A 11 -1.93 -9.46 -0.44
CA ILE A 11 -1.43 -10.29 0.66
C ILE A 11 -0.98 -9.42 1.83
N THR A 12 -1.41 -9.77 3.01
CA THR A 12 -1.02 -9.11 4.27
C THR A 12 -0.19 -10.08 5.11
N PHE A 13 1.02 -9.67 5.45
CA PHE A 13 1.88 -10.37 6.39
C PHE A 13 1.68 -9.81 7.80
N ASN A 14 1.23 -10.65 8.72
CA ASN A 14 0.95 -10.30 10.11
C ASN A 14 2.20 -10.49 10.99
N LYS A 15 2.21 -9.84 12.15
CA LYS A 15 3.33 -9.91 13.11
C LYS A 15 3.45 -11.27 13.80
N ASP A 16 2.37 -12.04 13.81
CA ASP A 16 2.29 -13.38 14.40
C ASP A 16 2.73 -14.50 13.44
N MET A 17 3.41 -14.15 12.35
CA MET A 17 3.86 -15.06 11.30
C MET A 17 2.73 -15.76 10.54
N THR A 18 1.54 -15.17 10.52
CA THR A 18 0.44 -15.56 9.64
C THR A 18 0.34 -14.64 8.44
N PHE A 19 -0.28 -15.11 7.38
CA PHE A 19 -0.69 -14.25 6.27
C PHE A 19 -2.16 -14.42 5.94
N SER A 20 -2.74 -13.38 5.37
CA SER A 20 -4.06 -13.42 4.72
C SER A 20 -3.95 -12.79 3.35
N ALA A 21 -4.67 -13.33 2.37
CA ALA A 21 -4.69 -12.78 1.03
C ALA A 21 -6.12 -12.78 0.46
N ASN A 22 -6.40 -11.78 -0.36
CA ASN A 22 -7.67 -11.65 -1.08
C ASN A 22 -7.37 -11.77 -2.57
N GLY A 23 -7.86 -12.84 -3.17
CA GLY A 23 -7.90 -13.01 -4.62
C GLY A 23 -9.17 -12.41 -5.22
N PRO A 24 -9.32 -12.44 -6.54
CA PRO A 24 -10.53 -11.99 -7.22
C PRO A 24 -11.78 -12.80 -6.83
N VAL A 25 -11.61 -14.05 -6.42
CA VAL A 25 -12.70 -14.99 -6.11
C VAL A 25 -12.60 -15.51 -4.68
N ASN A 26 -11.38 -15.90 -4.26
CA ASN A 26 -11.16 -16.61 -3.01
C ASN A 26 -10.32 -15.81 -2.01
N LEU A 27 -10.53 -16.15 -0.74
CA LEU A 27 -9.70 -15.71 0.37
C LEU A 27 -8.69 -16.80 0.70
N PHE A 28 -7.48 -16.39 1.02
CA PHE A 28 -6.40 -17.28 1.40
C PHE A 28 -5.88 -16.93 2.79
N SER A 29 -5.42 -17.91 3.51
CA SER A 29 -4.72 -17.70 4.77
C SER A 29 -3.73 -18.83 5.02
N GLY A 30 -2.72 -18.58 5.86
CA GLY A 30 -1.72 -19.56 6.22
C GLY A 30 -0.67 -18.96 7.14
N SER A 31 0.43 -19.68 7.29
CA SER A 31 1.57 -19.28 8.09
C SER A 31 2.82 -19.13 7.22
N TYR A 32 3.77 -18.35 7.70
CA TYR A 32 5.09 -18.25 7.09
C TYR A 32 6.17 -18.27 8.17
N ALA A 33 7.34 -18.71 7.81
CA ALA A 33 8.50 -18.70 8.69
C ALA A 33 9.75 -18.22 7.92
N TYR A 34 10.63 -17.52 8.60
CA TYR A 34 11.96 -17.24 8.08
C TYR A 34 12.85 -18.46 8.28
N THR A 35 13.61 -18.81 7.25
CA THR A 35 14.60 -19.89 7.26
C THR A 35 16.01 -19.30 7.11
N GLU A 36 17.05 -20.10 7.28
CA GLU A 36 18.44 -19.66 7.05
C GLU A 36 18.66 -19.12 5.63
N ASN A 37 17.89 -19.60 4.66
CA ASN A 37 18.02 -19.23 3.25
C ASN A 37 16.90 -18.30 2.73
N GLY A 38 15.93 -17.90 3.58
CA GLY A 38 14.85 -17.02 3.14
C GLY A 38 13.52 -17.22 3.87
N ILE A 39 12.49 -17.64 3.16
CA ILE A 39 11.12 -17.74 3.65
C ILE A 39 10.47 -19.06 3.22
N GLU A 40 9.58 -19.59 4.04
CA GLU A 40 8.75 -20.76 3.76
C GLU A 40 7.30 -20.47 4.16
N PHE A 41 6.37 -20.89 3.29
CA PHE A 41 4.92 -20.77 3.53
C PHE A 41 4.34 -22.15 3.85
N THR A 42 3.49 -22.22 4.87
CA THR A 42 2.86 -23.46 5.34
C THR A 42 1.37 -23.24 5.60
N ASP A 43 0.62 -24.35 5.67
CA ASP A 43 -0.79 -24.35 6.05
C ASP A 43 -1.67 -23.41 5.21
N ALA A 44 -1.33 -23.26 3.93
CA ALA A 44 -2.12 -22.42 3.03
C ALA A 44 -3.51 -23.02 2.81
N LEU A 45 -4.53 -22.29 3.23
CA LEU A 45 -5.95 -22.61 3.08
C LEU A 45 -6.60 -21.62 2.12
N SER A 46 -7.61 -22.08 1.39
CA SER A 46 -8.41 -21.26 0.48
C SER A 46 -9.89 -21.51 0.71
N THR A 47 -10.72 -20.48 0.54
CA THR A 47 -12.15 -20.70 0.27
C THR A 47 -12.31 -21.42 -1.08
N MET A 48 -13.49 -21.94 -1.36
CA MET A 48 -13.75 -22.77 -2.55
C MET A 48 -14.92 -22.17 -3.37
N ALA A 49 -14.86 -20.88 -3.65
CA ALA A 49 -15.78 -20.24 -4.57
C ALA A 49 -15.31 -20.45 -6.02
N PHE A 50 -16.25 -20.42 -6.97
CA PHE A 50 -15.96 -20.52 -8.39
C PHE A 50 -16.13 -19.15 -9.04
N GLY A 51 -15.14 -18.77 -9.84
CA GLY A 51 -15.11 -17.55 -10.63
C GLY A 51 -14.84 -17.79 -12.10
N SER A 52 -14.41 -16.77 -12.82
CA SER A 52 -13.99 -16.91 -14.21
C SER A 52 -12.74 -17.82 -14.30
N GLU A 53 -12.50 -18.40 -15.47
CA GLU A 53 -11.32 -19.22 -15.73
C GLU A 53 -10.02 -18.42 -15.53
N GLU A 54 -10.02 -17.15 -15.92
CA GLU A 54 -8.92 -16.22 -15.78
C GLU A 54 -8.59 -15.95 -14.30
N ASP A 55 -9.60 -15.61 -13.48
CA ASP A 55 -9.45 -15.35 -12.06
C ASP A 55 -8.95 -16.60 -11.30
N MET A 56 -9.53 -17.76 -11.61
CA MET A 56 -9.10 -19.01 -11.00
C MET A 56 -7.67 -19.39 -11.38
N ALA A 57 -7.25 -19.09 -12.61
CA ALA A 57 -5.87 -19.31 -13.06
C ALA A 57 -4.89 -18.37 -12.35
N ALA A 58 -5.23 -17.11 -12.17
CA ALA A 58 -4.42 -16.13 -11.43
C ALA A 58 -4.23 -16.55 -9.96
N GLU A 59 -5.31 -17.00 -9.29
CA GLU A 59 -5.24 -17.51 -7.92
C GLU A 59 -4.39 -18.78 -7.79
N ALA A 60 -4.51 -19.71 -8.73
CA ALA A 60 -3.70 -20.92 -8.75
C ALA A 60 -2.21 -20.61 -8.96
N ALA A 61 -1.89 -19.67 -9.86
CA ALA A 61 -0.52 -19.21 -10.09
C ALA A 61 0.08 -18.53 -8.86
N PHE A 62 -0.71 -17.70 -8.16
CA PHE A 62 -0.31 -17.06 -6.91
C PHE A 62 0.02 -18.09 -5.81
N LEU A 63 -0.85 -19.07 -5.58
CA LEU A 63 -0.61 -20.13 -4.59
C LEU A 63 0.61 -20.98 -4.93
N ALA A 64 0.79 -21.34 -6.20
CA ALA A 64 1.96 -22.08 -6.66
C ALA A 64 3.25 -21.26 -6.42
N ALA A 65 3.23 -19.97 -6.72
CA ALA A 65 4.37 -19.08 -6.50
C ALA A 65 4.72 -18.94 -5.01
N LEU A 66 3.73 -18.86 -4.10
CA LEU A 66 3.98 -18.89 -2.66
C LEU A 66 4.59 -20.22 -2.20
N ALA A 67 4.08 -21.35 -2.68
CA ALA A 67 4.58 -22.68 -2.30
C ALA A 67 6.03 -22.92 -2.79
N GLU A 68 6.39 -22.34 -3.93
CA GLU A 68 7.74 -22.43 -4.49
C GLU A 68 8.72 -21.39 -3.93
N ALA A 69 8.22 -20.33 -3.27
CA ALA A 69 9.05 -19.26 -2.76
C ALA A 69 9.98 -19.75 -1.66
N LYS A 70 11.28 -19.62 -1.87
CA LYS A 70 12.34 -19.96 -0.90
C LYS A 70 13.18 -18.76 -0.52
N THR A 71 13.17 -17.72 -1.35
CA THR A 71 13.92 -16.48 -1.14
C THR A 71 12.99 -15.29 -1.13
N PHE A 72 13.40 -14.22 -0.44
CA PHE A 72 12.71 -12.94 -0.51
C PHE A 72 13.71 -11.77 -0.55
N SER A 73 13.29 -10.68 -1.16
CA SER A 73 13.96 -9.38 -1.07
C SER A 73 12.92 -8.27 -1.03
N VAL A 74 13.26 -7.17 -0.37
CA VAL A 74 12.42 -5.96 -0.31
C VAL A 74 13.26 -4.78 -0.76
N GLU A 75 12.90 -4.20 -1.90
CA GLU A 75 13.60 -3.06 -2.47
C GLU A 75 12.60 -2.06 -3.06
N ASN A 76 12.74 -0.78 -2.70
CA ASN A 76 11.94 0.31 -3.26
C ASN A 76 10.41 0.04 -3.24
N GLY A 77 9.89 -0.50 -2.13
CA GLY A 77 8.47 -0.84 -2.01
C GLY A 77 8.02 -2.08 -2.80
N LYS A 78 8.94 -2.80 -3.41
CA LYS A 78 8.68 -4.11 -4.06
C LYS A 78 9.16 -5.24 -3.16
N LEU A 79 8.30 -6.22 -2.95
CA LEU A 79 8.62 -7.49 -2.32
C LEU A 79 8.73 -8.55 -3.43
N THR A 80 9.86 -9.22 -3.51
CA THR A 80 10.05 -10.36 -4.41
C THR A 80 10.09 -11.63 -3.57
N LEU A 81 9.22 -12.58 -3.87
CA LEU A 81 9.14 -13.91 -3.26
C LEU A 81 9.44 -14.96 -4.33
N GLY A 82 10.66 -15.44 -4.39
CA GLY A 82 11.08 -16.32 -5.50
C GLY A 82 10.87 -15.64 -6.86
N LYS A 83 9.84 -16.06 -7.59
CA LYS A 83 9.48 -15.48 -8.91
C LYS A 83 8.32 -14.47 -8.82
N LEU A 84 7.63 -14.39 -7.67
CA LEU A 84 6.49 -13.52 -7.46
C LEU A 84 6.96 -12.14 -7.08
N THR A 85 6.53 -11.11 -7.80
CA THR A 85 6.79 -9.71 -7.47
C THR A 85 5.50 -9.04 -7.00
N LEU A 86 5.59 -8.37 -5.86
CA LEU A 86 4.49 -7.68 -5.22
C LEU A 86 4.91 -6.23 -4.95
N THR A 87 3.96 -5.31 -5.05
CA THR A 87 4.18 -3.91 -4.70
C THR A 87 3.54 -3.61 -3.35
N ALA A 88 4.21 -2.84 -2.49
CA ALA A 88 3.63 -2.43 -1.22
C ALA A 88 2.32 -1.67 -1.46
N SER A 89 1.23 -2.11 -0.82
CA SER A 89 -0.04 -1.39 -0.88
C SER A 89 0.10 -0.07 -0.14
N VAL A 90 -0.31 1.00 -0.78
CA VAL A 90 -0.37 2.35 -0.18
C VAL A 90 -1.73 2.66 0.41
N VAL A 91 -2.74 1.85 0.11
CA VAL A 91 -4.11 2.01 0.62
C VAL A 91 -4.13 1.97 2.14
N GLY A 92 -4.86 2.89 2.76
CA GLY A 92 -5.00 3.00 4.21
C GLY A 92 -4.76 4.40 4.75
N ASN A 93 -4.59 4.49 6.06
CA ASN A 93 -4.45 5.74 6.78
C ASN A 93 -2.98 6.05 7.09
N TRP A 94 -2.63 7.30 6.93
CA TRP A 94 -1.29 7.83 7.10
C TRP A 94 -1.33 9.14 7.86
N MET A 95 -0.26 9.48 8.56
CA MET A 95 -0.16 10.73 9.29
C MET A 95 1.30 11.22 9.33
N THR A 96 1.51 12.52 9.23
CA THR A 96 2.82 13.13 9.51
C THR A 96 3.03 13.29 11.01
N VAL A 97 4.26 13.55 11.43
CA VAL A 97 4.59 13.85 12.84
C VAL A 97 3.87 15.10 13.35
N ASP A 98 3.55 16.04 12.46
CA ASP A 98 2.84 17.29 12.77
C ASP A 98 1.30 17.14 12.75
N GLY A 99 0.81 15.90 12.56
CA GLY A 99 -0.62 15.58 12.65
C GLY A 99 -1.42 15.78 11.37
N ILE A 100 -0.79 16.04 10.22
CA ILE A 100 -1.49 16.05 8.92
C ILE A 100 -1.88 14.62 8.59
N THR A 101 -3.18 14.39 8.37
CA THR A 101 -3.69 13.05 8.05
C THR A 101 -3.87 12.87 6.55
N LEU A 102 -3.76 11.62 6.08
CA LEU A 102 -3.98 11.23 4.70
C LEU A 102 -4.59 9.83 4.67
N THR A 103 -5.71 9.68 3.99
CA THR A 103 -6.33 8.39 3.68
C THR A 103 -6.23 8.15 2.18
N LEU A 104 -5.63 7.03 1.78
CA LEU A 104 -5.59 6.57 0.39
C LEU A 104 -6.62 5.44 0.24
N ALA A 105 -7.61 5.64 -0.61
CA ALA A 105 -8.69 4.67 -0.86
C ALA A 105 -8.34 3.75 -2.05
N GLU A 106 -8.98 2.58 -2.10
CA GLU A 106 -8.76 1.58 -3.16
C GLU A 106 -9.20 2.07 -4.56
N ASP A 107 -10.12 3.02 -4.62
CA ASP A 107 -10.62 3.61 -5.85
C ASP A 107 -9.70 4.65 -6.49
N GLY A 108 -8.49 4.85 -5.92
CA GLY A 108 -7.54 5.84 -6.39
C GLY A 108 -7.82 7.26 -5.93
N THR A 109 -8.75 7.46 -5.00
CA THR A 109 -9.00 8.76 -4.37
C THR A 109 -8.25 8.91 -3.05
N PHE A 110 -8.01 10.14 -2.65
CA PHE A 110 -7.48 10.44 -1.32
C PHE A 110 -8.25 11.57 -0.64
N ALA A 111 -8.20 11.57 0.68
CA ALA A 111 -8.66 12.64 1.51
C ALA A 111 -7.79 12.78 2.76
N GLY A 112 -7.74 13.97 3.33
CA GLY A 112 -6.97 14.23 4.54
C GLY A 112 -7.33 15.54 5.20
N GLN A 113 -6.71 15.79 6.33
CA GLN A 113 -6.83 17.04 7.09
C GLN A 113 -5.43 17.63 7.26
N ALA A 114 -5.28 18.84 6.79
CA ALA A 114 -4.14 19.73 7.01
C ALA A 114 -4.39 20.60 8.24
N PRO A 115 -3.48 21.47 8.67
CA PRO A 115 -3.65 22.30 9.88
C PRO A 115 -4.97 23.06 9.95
N VAL A 116 -5.47 23.57 8.84
CA VAL A 116 -6.68 24.37 8.76
C VAL A 116 -7.76 23.72 7.92
N ASN A 117 -7.39 23.21 6.75
CA ASN A 117 -8.33 22.75 5.74
C ASN A 117 -8.33 21.23 5.56
N ASN A 118 -9.48 20.70 5.12
CA ASN A 118 -9.54 19.37 4.57
C ASN A 118 -9.07 19.42 3.11
N TYR A 119 -8.38 18.36 2.67
CA TYR A 119 -7.91 18.25 1.31
C TYR A 119 -8.25 16.87 0.73
N PHE A 120 -8.37 16.81 -0.59
CA PHE A 120 -8.80 15.60 -1.30
C PHE A 120 -8.38 15.67 -2.77
N GLY A 121 -8.45 14.55 -3.45
CA GLY A 121 -8.12 14.43 -4.86
C GLY A 121 -7.97 12.98 -5.30
N GLU A 122 -7.13 12.76 -6.28
CA GLU A 122 -6.83 11.46 -6.84
C GLU A 122 -5.33 11.15 -6.70
N TYR A 123 -4.98 9.88 -6.63
CA TYR A 123 -3.60 9.45 -6.64
C TYR A 123 -3.37 8.32 -7.62
N GLU A 124 -2.15 8.17 -8.07
CA GLU A 124 -1.69 7.09 -8.92
C GLU A 124 -0.45 6.46 -8.32
N VAL A 125 -0.37 5.13 -8.38
CA VAL A 125 0.81 4.37 -7.98
C VAL A 125 1.47 3.80 -9.22
N LYS A 126 2.75 4.14 -9.41
CA LYS A 126 3.56 3.60 -10.49
C LYS A 126 4.98 3.32 -9.99
N ASP A 127 5.47 2.11 -10.24
CA ASP A 127 6.83 1.70 -9.87
C ASP A 127 7.20 1.97 -8.41
N GLY A 128 6.26 1.71 -7.48
CA GLY A 128 6.44 1.96 -6.05
C GLY A 128 6.47 3.44 -5.66
N LYS A 129 5.94 4.30 -6.51
CA LYS A 129 5.83 5.74 -6.28
C LYS A 129 4.39 6.20 -6.35
N VAL A 130 4.01 7.10 -5.46
CA VAL A 130 2.69 7.74 -5.40
C VAL A 130 2.79 9.16 -5.91
N THR A 131 1.92 9.50 -6.84
CA THR A 131 1.75 10.86 -7.36
C THR A 131 0.33 11.32 -7.09
N PHE A 132 0.18 12.50 -6.50
CA PHE A 132 -1.11 13.11 -6.20
C PHE A 132 -1.56 14.01 -7.35
N LYS A 133 -2.84 13.92 -7.71
CA LYS A 133 -3.47 14.65 -8.82
C LYS A 133 -4.73 15.34 -8.35
N ASN A 134 -5.12 16.40 -9.03
CA ASN A 134 -6.37 17.11 -8.78
C ASN A 134 -6.55 17.52 -7.30
N VAL A 135 -5.44 17.90 -6.65
CA VAL A 135 -5.44 18.29 -5.23
C VAL A 135 -6.33 19.51 -5.05
N ALA A 136 -7.38 19.38 -4.25
CA ALA A 136 -8.28 20.44 -3.87
C ALA A 136 -8.40 20.51 -2.34
N SER A 137 -8.75 21.68 -1.81
CA SER A 137 -8.97 21.89 -0.38
C SER A 137 -10.18 22.74 -0.10
N THR A 138 -10.71 22.67 1.12
CA THR A 138 -11.62 23.68 1.66
C THR A 138 -10.90 25.04 1.77
N LYS A 139 -11.62 26.10 1.99
CA LYS A 139 -11.05 27.46 2.10
C LYS A 139 -11.46 28.11 3.43
N MET A 140 -11.14 27.44 4.52
CA MET A 140 -11.28 28.02 5.85
C MET A 140 -10.11 28.96 6.15
N MET A 141 -10.35 29.94 6.99
CA MET A 141 -9.29 30.86 7.46
C MET A 141 -8.80 30.38 8.83
N GLY A 142 -7.50 30.33 8.99
CA GLY A 142 -6.80 29.97 10.21
C GLY A 142 -5.77 31.03 10.62
N ALA A 143 -4.92 30.70 11.56
CA ALA A 143 -3.77 31.53 11.91
C ALA A 143 -2.82 31.64 10.70
N GLU A 144 -2.13 32.78 10.57
CA GLU A 144 -1.24 33.04 9.42
C GLU A 144 -0.13 31.98 9.30
N GLU A 145 0.40 31.52 10.43
CA GLU A 145 1.43 30.48 10.49
C GLU A 145 0.91 29.13 9.98
N ASP A 146 -0.29 28.73 10.40
CA ASP A 146 -0.94 27.48 9.98
C ASP A 146 -1.29 27.52 8.48
N MET A 147 -1.76 28.65 7.99
CA MET A 147 -2.06 28.85 6.55
C MET A 147 -0.79 28.77 5.71
N ALA A 148 0.32 29.36 6.17
CA ALA A 148 1.60 29.30 5.46
C ALA A 148 2.17 27.87 5.44
N ALA A 149 2.06 27.13 6.55
CA ALA A 149 2.47 25.72 6.63
C ALA A 149 1.63 24.84 5.68
N GLU A 150 0.32 25.08 5.64
CA GLU A 150 -0.61 24.38 4.77
C GLU A 150 -0.35 24.64 3.29
N ASP A 151 -0.09 25.88 2.89
CA ASP A 151 0.26 26.23 1.50
C ASP A 151 1.56 25.54 1.06
N ALA A 152 2.56 25.51 1.94
CA ALA A 152 3.82 24.79 1.67
C ALA A 152 3.58 23.28 1.52
N PHE A 153 2.73 22.70 2.36
CA PHE A 153 2.35 21.28 2.30
C PHE A 153 1.63 20.95 0.97
N PHE A 154 0.61 21.73 0.58
CA PHE A 154 -0.13 21.47 -0.66
C PHE A 154 0.75 21.60 -1.90
N LYS A 155 1.66 22.58 -1.89
CA LYS A 155 2.64 22.73 -2.95
C LYS A 155 3.54 21.50 -3.04
N ALA A 156 4.08 21.04 -1.91
CA ALA A 156 4.93 19.86 -1.88
C ALA A 156 4.17 18.59 -2.29
N LEU A 157 2.90 18.44 -1.88
CA LEU A 157 2.06 17.32 -2.26
C LEU A 157 1.81 17.26 -3.78
N ALA A 158 1.59 18.42 -4.42
CA ALA A 158 1.30 18.52 -5.84
C ALA A 158 2.54 18.40 -6.74
N GLU A 159 3.70 18.85 -6.27
CA GLU A 159 4.94 18.90 -7.07
C GLU A 159 5.82 17.66 -6.92
N ASN A 160 5.66 16.87 -5.85
CA ASN A 160 6.54 15.74 -5.55
C ASN A 160 5.87 14.39 -5.85
N THR A 161 6.74 13.41 -6.07
CA THR A 161 6.39 11.99 -6.12
C THR A 161 6.89 11.31 -4.86
N PHE A 162 6.01 10.62 -4.16
CA PHE A 162 6.31 9.98 -2.89
C PHE A 162 6.78 8.55 -3.11
N ALA A 163 7.92 8.17 -2.53
CA ALA A 163 8.34 6.79 -2.50
C ALA A 163 7.42 5.99 -1.55
N ALA A 164 6.85 4.90 -2.05
CA ALA A 164 5.98 4.02 -1.29
C ALA A 164 6.79 2.90 -0.61
N GLY A 165 6.50 2.65 0.67
CA GLY A 165 7.13 1.59 1.45
C GLY A 165 6.51 1.52 2.84
N GLN A 166 7.33 1.34 3.86
CA GLN A 166 6.90 1.44 5.25
C GLN A 166 6.41 2.87 5.59
N PHE A 167 6.93 3.86 4.87
CA PHE A 167 6.55 5.25 4.92
C PHE A 167 6.19 5.73 3.51
N LEU A 168 5.41 6.79 3.40
CA LEU A 168 5.30 7.57 2.17
C LEU A 168 6.19 8.81 2.33
N THR A 169 7.25 8.90 1.54
CA THR A 169 8.25 9.96 1.68
C THR A 169 8.48 10.71 0.40
N ALA A 170 8.51 12.02 0.49
CA ALA A 170 9.03 12.95 -0.49
C ALA A 170 9.86 14.00 0.24
N GLU A 171 10.54 14.88 -0.48
CA GLU A 171 11.38 15.93 0.10
C GLU A 171 10.59 16.78 1.12
N GLY A 172 11.01 16.73 2.38
CA GLY A 172 10.40 17.48 3.49
C GLY A 172 9.11 16.90 4.08
N ILE A 173 8.53 15.82 3.51
CA ILE A 173 7.30 15.21 4.02
C ILE A 173 7.52 13.72 4.24
N THR A 174 7.11 13.23 5.41
CA THR A 174 7.08 11.81 5.73
C THR A 174 5.75 11.46 6.39
N PHE A 175 4.98 10.60 5.73
CA PHE A 175 3.78 9.99 6.30
C PHE A 175 4.09 8.62 6.87
N ILE A 176 3.60 8.37 8.07
CA ILE A 176 3.69 7.12 8.81
C ILE A 176 2.31 6.46 8.74
N ARG A 177 2.25 5.16 8.49
CA ARG A 177 1.00 4.39 8.50
C ARG A 177 0.44 4.32 9.92
N THR A 178 -0.85 4.59 10.09
CA THR A 178 -1.57 4.56 11.37
C THR A 178 -2.54 3.39 11.46
#